data_d827ed1dfaead9fc05610c88d085affd
#
_entry.id   d827ed1dfaead9fc05610c88d085affd
#
_cell.length_a   1.000
_cell.length_b   1.000
_cell.length_c   1.000
_cell.angle_alpha   90.00
_cell.angle_beta   90.00
_cell.angle_gamma   90.00
#
_symmetry.space_group_name_H-M   'P 1'
#
loop_
_entity.id
_entity.type
_entity.pdbx_description
1 polymer ?
#
loop_
_entity_poly.entity_id
_entity_poly.type
_entity_poly.pdbx_seq_one_letter_code
_entity_poly.pdbx_strand_id
1 'polypeptide(L)'
;KAQNYKGDQMSANDVLKTIKDKEIEYVDLRFTDPRGKLQHVTMDAKMVDEEMLNEGIFFDGSSIAGWKAINESDMILKPDLSRVNVDPFTSHNTMNLFCDILDAIKKDPYERDPRGTAKKAEAYLKSSGIGDKAFFGPEAEFFVFDDVRFKNDMNETGFKIDSKEGPYNSGREYENGNMGHRPGIKGGYFPVPPVDSEQDMRSEYLKAMKDMGIKVEKHHH
;
A
#
# COMPACT_ATOMS: atom_id res chain seq x y z
N LYS A 1 -22.52 16.20 3.89
CA LYS A 1 -22.22 16.67 2.52
C LYS A 1 -20.99 15.89 2.08
N ALA A 2 -21.19 14.92 1.16
CA ALA A 2 -20.08 14.20 0.56
C ALA A 2 -19.22 15.22 -0.21
N GLN A 3 -17.99 15.44 0.26
CA GLN A 3 -17.03 16.24 -0.45
C GLN A 3 -16.62 15.46 -1.71
N ASN A 4 -16.84 16.05 -2.89
CA ASN A 4 -16.36 15.51 -4.15
C ASN A 4 -14.84 15.49 -4.13
N TYR A 5 -14.25 14.35 -3.84
CA TYR A 5 -12.86 14.08 -4.14
C TYR A 5 -12.72 13.77 -5.65
N LYS A 6 -12.86 14.79 -6.48
CA LYS A 6 -12.06 14.86 -7.71
C LYS A 6 -10.72 15.41 -7.25
N GLY A 7 -9.76 14.56 -6.97
CA GLY A 7 -8.39 14.98 -7.03
C GLY A 7 -8.18 15.48 -8.45
N ASP A 8 -7.90 16.76 -8.63
CA ASP A 8 -7.50 17.28 -9.92
C ASP A 8 -6.27 16.47 -10.32
N GLN A 9 -6.32 15.84 -11.48
CA GLN A 9 -5.21 15.04 -11.99
C GLN A 9 -4.03 16.00 -12.16
N MET A 10 -2.94 15.75 -11.42
CA MET A 10 -1.72 16.54 -11.58
C MET A 10 -1.16 16.33 -12.97
N SER A 11 -0.63 17.38 -13.58
CA SER A 11 0.15 17.25 -14.79
C SER A 11 1.55 16.71 -14.47
N ALA A 12 2.25 16.17 -15.47
CA ALA A 12 3.65 15.78 -15.31
C ALA A 12 4.50 16.93 -14.79
N ASN A 13 4.26 18.15 -15.27
CA ASN A 13 4.95 19.37 -14.82
C ASN A 13 4.68 19.69 -13.35
N ASP A 14 3.47 19.45 -12.83
CA ASP A 14 3.16 19.64 -11.42
C ASP A 14 3.91 18.62 -10.54
N VAL A 15 4.04 17.38 -11.02
CA VAL A 15 4.83 16.35 -10.34
C VAL A 15 6.31 16.73 -10.32
N LEU A 16 6.88 17.14 -11.45
CA LEU A 16 8.26 17.59 -11.53
C LEU A 16 8.54 18.81 -10.65
N LYS A 17 7.59 19.74 -10.60
CA LYS A 17 7.66 20.86 -9.65
C LYS A 17 7.65 20.38 -8.21
N THR A 18 6.79 19.43 -7.86
CA THR A 18 6.72 18.85 -6.51
C THR A 18 8.01 18.14 -6.13
N ILE A 19 8.62 17.41 -7.07
CA ILE A 19 9.94 16.77 -6.87
C ILE A 19 10.97 17.82 -6.47
N LYS A 20 11.02 18.96 -7.19
CA LYS A 20 11.95 20.04 -6.89
C LYS A 20 11.63 20.76 -5.58
N ASP A 21 10.38 21.15 -5.37
CA ASP A 21 9.97 21.97 -4.24
C ASP A 21 10.09 21.22 -2.90
N LYS A 22 9.96 19.88 -2.91
CA LYS A 22 10.09 19.01 -1.74
C LYS A 22 11.44 18.30 -1.67
N GLU A 23 12.39 18.65 -2.51
CA GLU A 23 13.73 18.07 -2.52
C GLU A 23 13.68 16.53 -2.54
N ILE A 24 12.82 15.96 -3.41
CA ILE A 24 12.67 14.52 -3.56
C ILE A 24 13.95 13.93 -4.14
N GLU A 25 14.49 12.92 -3.48
CA GLU A 25 15.70 12.21 -3.89
C GLU A 25 15.37 10.98 -4.75
N TYR A 26 14.26 10.30 -4.41
CA TYR A 26 13.83 9.08 -5.09
C TYR A 26 12.35 9.11 -5.45
N VAL A 27 12.03 8.47 -6.57
CA VAL A 27 10.63 8.21 -6.99
C VAL A 27 10.41 6.70 -6.99
N ASP A 28 9.43 6.26 -6.23
CA ASP A 28 9.07 4.87 -6.01
C ASP A 28 7.81 4.53 -6.80
N LEU A 29 7.95 3.71 -7.84
CA LEU A 29 6.86 3.27 -8.69
C LEU A 29 6.26 1.99 -8.11
N ARG A 30 5.02 2.03 -7.68
CA ARG A 30 4.34 0.94 -7.00
C ARG A 30 3.23 0.35 -7.85
N PHE A 31 3.11 -0.96 -7.86
CA PHE A 31 2.06 -1.67 -8.57
C PHE A 31 1.65 -2.95 -7.82
N THR A 32 0.47 -3.47 -8.12
CA THR A 32 -0.04 -4.69 -7.48
C THR A 32 0.10 -5.86 -8.44
N ASP A 33 0.66 -6.98 -7.97
CA ASP A 33 0.73 -8.20 -8.76
C ASP A 33 -0.59 -9.00 -8.73
N PRO A 34 -0.76 -10.07 -9.53
CA PRO A 34 -1.98 -10.86 -9.56
C PRO A 34 -2.35 -11.55 -8.24
N ARG A 35 -1.39 -11.67 -7.32
CA ARG A 35 -1.61 -12.24 -5.99
C ARG A 35 -2.04 -11.20 -4.95
N GLY A 36 -2.14 -9.93 -5.34
CA GLY A 36 -2.44 -8.83 -4.44
C GLY A 36 -1.23 -8.27 -3.69
N LYS A 37 -0.01 -8.74 -4.01
CA LYS A 37 1.21 -8.22 -3.39
C LYS A 37 1.59 -6.89 -4.02
N LEU A 38 1.92 -5.90 -3.19
CA LEU A 38 2.48 -4.63 -3.63
C LEU A 38 3.95 -4.83 -4.01
N GLN A 39 4.28 -4.51 -5.25
CA GLN A 39 5.62 -4.51 -5.82
C GLN A 39 6.07 -3.08 -6.08
N HIS A 40 7.38 -2.85 -6.18
CA HIS A 40 7.90 -1.53 -6.50
C HIS A 40 9.25 -1.57 -7.20
N VAL A 41 9.60 -0.44 -7.81
CA VAL A 41 10.95 -0.08 -8.24
C VAL A 41 11.22 1.37 -7.91
N THR A 42 12.39 1.65 -7.36
CA THR A 42 12.81 2.99 -6.95
C THR A 42 13.81 3.56 -7.97
N MET A 43 13.56 4.78 -8.39
CA MET A 43 14.40 5.53 -9.33
C MET A 43 15.03 6.75 -8.67
N ASP A 44 16.22 7.14 -9.09
CA ASP A 44 16.76 8.48 -8.78
C ASP A 44 15.84 9.55 -9.39
N ALA A 45 15.45 10.52 -8.59
CA ALA A 45 14.53 11.59 -9.01
C ALA A 45 15.06 12.40 -10.20
N LYS A 46 16.38 12.43 -10.42
CA LYS A 46 17.02 13.09 -11.57
C LYS A 46 16.74 12.38 -12.90
N MET A 47 16.35 11.12 -12.85
CA MET A 47 15.99 10.32 -14.03
C MET A 47 14.52 10.43 -14.40
N VAL A 48 13.74 11.17 -13.59
CA VAL A 48 12.31 11.36 -13.82
C VAL A 48 12.10 12.63 -14.64
N ASP A 49 11.51 12.47 -15.79
CA ASP A 49 11.17 13.56 -16.70
C ASP A 49 9.69 13.50 -17.13
N GLU A 50 9.29 14.41 -17.97
CA GLU A 50 7.91 14.49 -18.48
C GLU A 50 7.54 13.27 -19.33
N GLU A 51 8.47 12.74 -20.12
CA GLU A 51 8.25 11.55 -20.96
C GLU A 51 7.99 10.33 -20.08
N MET A 52 8.82 10.10 -19.07
CA MET A 52 8.67 9.01 -18.12
C MET A 52 7.31 9.08 -17.39
N LEU A 53 6.90 10.25 -16.94
CA LEU A 53 5.62 10.43 -16.24
C LEU A 53 4.42 10.22 -17.18
N ASN A 54 4.55 10.59 -18.46
CA ASN A 54 3.49 10.45 -19.45
C ASN A 54 3.44 9.09 -20.16
N GLU A 55 4.58 8.45 -20.40
CA GLU A 55 4.67 7.19 -21.14
C GLU A 55 4.93 5.97 -20.23
N GLY A 56 5.52 6.20 -19.05
CA GLY A 56 5.94 5.14 -18.14
C GLY A 56 7.34 4.61 -18.45
N ILE A 57 7.71 3.53 -17.75
CA ILE A 57 8.97 2.83 -17.95
C ILE A 57 8.74 1.37 -18.29
N PHE A 58 9.65 0.80 -19.07
CA PHE A 58 9.66 -0.62 -19.35
C PHE A 58 10.20 -1.42 -18.17
N PHE A 59 9.64 -2.60 -17.97
CA PHE A 59 10.15 -3.57 -17.01
C PHE A 59 9.90 -5.00 -17.50
N ASP A 60 10.61 -5.96 -16.92
CA ASP A 60 10.45 -7.38 -17.22
C ASP A 60 9.27 -8.00 -16.48
N GLY A 61 8.13 -8.11 -17.14
CA GLY A 61 6.92 -8.74 -16.60
C GLY A 61 7.04 -10.24 -16.37
N SER A 62 8.04 -10.92 -16.94
CA SER A 62 8.26 -12.37 -16.70
C SER A 62 8.77 -12.64 -15.30
N SER A 63 9.36 -11.62 -14.65
CA SER A 63 9.79 -11.69 -13.26
C SER A 63 8.63 -11.62 -12.26
N ILE A 64 7.42 -11.29 -12.73
CA ILE A 64 6.21 -11.25 -11.91
C ILE A 64 5.39 -12.52 -12.16
N ALA A 65 5.23 -13.32 -11.12
CA ALA A 65 4.51 -14.60 -11.21
C ALA A 65 3.07 -14.42 -11.71
N GLY A 66 2.73 -15.14 -12.76
CA GLY A 66 1.38 -15.17 -13.34
C GLY A 66 1.13 -14.11 -14.43
N TRP A 67 2.13 -13.32 -14.81
CA TRP A 67 1.97 -12.33 -15.89
C TRP A 67 2.43 -12.87 -17.25
N LYS A 68 3.67 -12.63 -17.64
CA LYS A 68 4.17 -12.89 -18.99
C LYS A 68 5.13 -14.08 -19.02
N ALA A 69 5.27 -14.70 -20.20
CA ALA A 69 6.35 -15.62 -20.48
C ALA A 69 7.61 -14.85 -20.89
N ILE A 70 8.76 -15.48 -20.75
CA ILE A 70 10.07 -14.83 -20.97
C ILE A 70 10.26 -14.29 -22.40
N ASN A 71 9.58 -14.88 -23.38
CA ASN A 71 9.62 -14.45 -24.78
C ASN A 71 8.72 -13.26 -25.12
N GLU A 72 7.89 -12.81 -24.17
CA GLU A 72 6.99 -11.65 -24.30
C GLU A 72 7.02 -10.81 -23.03
N SER A 73 8.21 -10.64 -22.44
CA SER A 73 8.37 -10.16 -21.07
C SER A 73 8.12 -8.67 -20.87
N ASP A 74 8.35 -7.86 -21.90
CA ASP A 74 8.31 -6.42 -21.76
C ASP A 74 6.89 -5.90 -21.44
N MET A 75 6.82 -5.08 -20.41
CA MET A 75 5.61 -4.40 -19.94
C MET A 75 5.96 -2.97 -19.54
N ILE A 76 4.95 -2.12 -19.37
CA ILE A 76 5.12 -0.73 -18.99
C ILE A 76 4.48 -0.46 -17.63
N LEU A 77 5.25 0.16 -16.71
CA LEU A 77 4.74 0.81 -15.51
C LEU A 77 4.33 2.23 -15.88
N LYS A 78 3.03 2.50 -15.93
CA LYS A 78 2.46 3.81 -16.25
C LYS A 78 2.03 4.52 -14.98
N PRO A 79 2.72 5.58 -14.52
CA PRO A 79 2.34 6.31 -13.33
C PRO A 79 0.92 6.90 -13.41
N ASP A 80 0.17 6.76 -12.33
CA ASP A 80 -1.11 7.45 -12.13
C ASP A 80 -0.85 8.76 -11.38
N LEU A 81 -0.94 9.87 -12.10
CA LEU A 81 -0.67 11.20 -11.54
C LEU A 81 -1.86 11.80 -10.78
N SER A 82 -2.97 11.08 -10.65
CA SER A 82 -4.13 11.55 -9.90
C SER A 82 -3.85 11.69 -8.40
N ARG A 83 -2.84 10.96 -7.90
CA ARG A 83 -2.43 11.02 -6.51
C ARG A 83 -0.92 10.80 -6.35
N VAL A 84 -0.27 11.79 -5.81
CA VAL A 84 1.16 11.79 -5.52
C VAL A 84 1.36 11.93 -4.02
N ASN A 85 2.15 11.06 -3.42
CA ASN A 85 2.43 11.09 -1.99
C ASN A 85 3.93 11.11 -1.73
N VAL A 86 4.36 11.89 -0.74
CA VAL A 86 5.70 11.77 -0.17
C VAL A 86 5.62 10.74 0.95
N ASP A 87 6.51 9.75 0.92
CA ASP A 87 6.53 8.67 1.91
C ASP A 87 7.05 9.21 3.25
N PRO A 88 6.25 9.16 4.33
CA PRO A 88 6.67 9.69 5.63
C PRO A 88 7.62 8.74 6.39
N PHE A 89 7.87 7.53 5.88
CA PHE A 89 8.60 6.48 6.60
C PHE A 89 9.98 6.17 6.03
N THR A 90 10.33 6.74 4.88
CA THR A 90 11.65 6.54 4.27
C THR A 90 12.67 7.52 4.85
N SER A 91 13.93 7.07 4.97
CA SER A 91 15.04 7.91 5.47
C SER A 91 15.43 9.02 4.49
N HIS A 92 15.17 8.81 3.21
CA HIS A 92 15.41 9.77 2.13
C HIS A 92 14.07 10.25 1.58
N ASN A 93 13.99 11.50 1.16
CA ASN A 93 12.77 12.05 0.60
C ASN A 93 12.34 11.27 -0.64
N THR A 94 11.34 10.42 -0.48
CA THR A 94 10.83 9.52 -1.52
C THR A 94 9.40 9.87 -1.89
N MET A 95 9.13 10.00 -3.18
CA MET A 95 7.79 10.19 -3.72
C MET A 95 7.23 8.85 -4.21
N ASN A 96 6.03 8.49 -3.78
CA ASN A 96 5.35 7.28 -4.22
C ASN A 96 4.35 7.59 -5.33
N LEU A 97 4.44 6.87 -6.44
CA LEU A 97 3.51 6.89 -7.55
C LEU A 97 2.95 5.48 -7.77
N PHE A 98 1.64 5.33 -7.73
CA PHE A 98 1.01 4.07 -8.12
C PHE A 98 0.90 3.99 -9.64
N CYS A 99 1.15 2.81 -10.19
CA CYS A 99 1.21 2.59 -11.62
C CYS A 99 0.11 1.64 -12.10
N ASP A 100 -0.40 1.92 -13.27
CA ASP A 100 -1.11 0.95 -14.11
C ASP A 100 -0.08 0.15 -14.91
N ILE A 101 -0.47 -1.05 -15.32
CA ILE A 101 0.36 -1.91 -16.14
C ILE A 101 -0.19 -1.90 -17.58
N LEU A 102 0.68 -1.62 -18.53
CA LEU A 102 0.33 -1.63 -19.94
C LEU A 102 1.12 -2.72 -20.70
N ASP A 103 0.50 -3.21 -21.76
CA ASP A 103 1.19 -4.03 -22.75
C ASP A 103 2.23 -3.19 -23.50
N ALA A 104 3.44 -3.69 -23.66
CA ALA A 104 4.55 -2.92 -24.23
C ALA A 104 4.37 -2.59 -25.73
N ILE A 105 3.65 -3.44 -26.46
CA ILE A 105 3.46 -3.31 -27.92
C ILE A 105 2.23 -2.46 -28.22
N LYS A 106 1.10 -2.83 -27.63
CA LYS A 106 -0.20 -2.19 -27.90
C LYS A 106 -0.40 -0.90 -27.10
N LYS A 107 0.33 -0.77 -26.00
CA LYS A 107 0.14 0.28 -24.97
C LYS A 107 -1.27 0.29 -24.36
N ASP A 108 -2.01 -0.79 -24.53
CA ASP A 108 -3.32 -0.99 -23.90
C ASP A 108 -3.16 -1.45 -22.45
N PRO A 109 -4.15 -1.21 -21.57
CA PRO A 109 -4.16 -1.74 -20.20
C PRO A 109 -4.01 -3.26 -20.20
N TYR A 110 -3.05 -3.76 -19.42
CA TYR A 110 -2.82 -5.20 -19.31
C TYR A 110 -4.00 -5.88 -18.60
N GLU A 111 -4.51 -6.95 -19.20
CA GLU A 111 -5.75 -7.59 -18.74
C GLU A 111 -5.70 -8.18 -17.32
N ARG A 112 -4.51 -8.57 -16.86
CA ARG A 112 -4.28 -9.16 -15.53
C ARG A 112 -3.78 -8.16 -14.50
N ASP A 113 -3.83 -6.86 -14.82
CA ASP A 113 -3.56 -5.81 -13.85
C ASP A 113 -4.74 -5.67 -12.89
N PRO A 114 -4.56 -5.86 -11.56
CA PRO A 114 -5.62 -5.64 -10.58
C PRO A 114 -6.22 -4.25 -10.60
N ARG A 115 -5.40 -3.20 -10.80
CA ARG A 115 -5.90 -1.82 -10.97
C ARG A 115 -6.71 -1.68 -12.25
N GLY A 116 -6.27 -2.27 -13.34
CA GLY A 116 -6.99 -2.31 -14.60
C GLY A 116 -8.35 -2.99 -14.44
N THR A 117 -8.42 -4.06 -13.67
CA THR A 117 -9.69 -4.73 -13.33
C THR A 117 -10.64 -3.84 -12.55
N ALA A 118 -10.15 -3.10 -11.56
CA ALA A 118 -10.96 -2.14 -10.80
C ALA A 118 -11.49 -0.99 -11.69
N LYS A 119 -10.67 -0.48 -12.60
CA LYS A 119 -11.07 0.54 -13.57
C LYS A 119 -12.15 0.03 -14.54
N LYS A 120 -12.04 -1.22 -14.99
CA LYS A 120 -13.08 -1.88 -15.80
C LYS A 120 -14.40 -2.02 -15.03
N ALA A 121 -14.35 -2.39 -13.76
CA ALA A 121 -15.55 -2.49 -12.93
C ALA A 121 -16.23 -1.13 -12.73
N GLU A 122 -15.46 -0.07 -12.51
CA GLU A 122 -16.01 1.31 -12.44
C GLU A 122 -16.64 1.75 -13.77
N ALA A 123 -15.98 1.49 -14.89
CA ALA A 123 -16.52 1.79 -16.22
C ALA A 123 -17.82 1.00 -16.50
N TYR A 124 -17.86 -0.28 -16.10
CA TYR A 124 -19.04 -1.11 -16.24
C TYR A 124 -20.22 -0.59 -15.40
N LEU A 125 -19.98 -0.18 -14.15
CA LEU A 125 -21.00 0.42 -13.30
C LEU A 125 -21.67 1.60 -14.00
N LYS A 126 -20.88 2.53 -14.56
CA LYS A 126 -21.38 3.68 -15.29
C LYS A 126 -22.15 3.29 -16.56
N SER A 127 -21.61 2.37 -17.37
CA SER A 127 -22.22 1.94 -18.62
C SER A 127 -23.49 1.12 -18.44
N SER A 128 -23.66 0.43 -17.32
CA SER A 128 -24.86 -0.35 -17.00
C SER A 128 -26.07 0.52 -16.65
N GLY A 129 -25.86 1.80 -16.33
CA GLY A 129 -26.90 2.72 -15.88
C GLY A 129 -27.43 2.46 -14.46
N ILE A 130 -26.85 1.48 -13.72
CA ILE A 130 -27.26 1.17 -12.35
C ILE A 130 -26.77 2.26 -11.38
N GLY A 131 -25.58 2.80 -11.63
CA GLY A 131 -24.99 3.86 -10.80
C GLY A 131 -23.77 4.48 -11.48
N ASP A 132 -23.35 5.63 -10.97
CA ASP A 132 -22.17 6.37 -11.44
C ASP A 132 -21.01 6.33 -10.45
N LYS A 133 -21.28 5.88 -9.21
CA LYS A 133 -20.29 5.77 -8.13
C LYS A 133 -20.50 4.53 -7.29
N ALA A 134 -19.39 3.93 -6.88
CA ALA A 134 -19.32 2.94 -5.79
C ALA A 134 -18.59 3.56 -4.59
N PHE A 135 -19.12 3.32 -3.39
CA PHE A 135 -18.51 3.74 -2.14
C PHE A 135 -18.00 2.51 -1.38
N PHE A 136 -16.77 2.60 -0.91
CA PHE A 136 -16.13 1.56 -0.10
C PHE A 136 -15.71 2.15 1.23
N GLY A 137 -15.92 1.40 2.32
CA GLY A 137 -15.46 1.74 3.66
C GLY A 137 -14.41 0.72 4.10
N PRO A 138 -13.13 0.89 3.74
CA PRO A 138 -12.10 -0.07 4.13
C PRO A 138 -11.81 0.03 5.63
N GLU A 139 -11.69 -1.14 6.27
CA GLU A 139 -11.23 -1.29 7.65
C GLU A 139 -9.96 -2.15 7.62
N ALA A 140 -8.79 -1.51 7.79
CA ALA A 140 -7.53 -2.22 7.79
C ALA A 140 -7.29 -2.83 9.18
N GLU A 141 -7.47 -4.15 9.29
CA GLU A 141 -7.22 -4.94 10.49
C GLU A 141 -5.89 -5.70 10.35
N PHE A 142 -5.10 -5.72 11.43
CA PHE A 142 -3.80 -6.39 11.41
C PHE A 142 -3.39 -6.83 12.81
N PHE A 143 -2.51 -7.83 12.86
CA PHE A 143 -1.81 -8.25 14.06
C PHE A 143 -0.42 -7.66 14.10
N VAL A 144 0.08 -7.40 15.32
CA VAL A 144 1.45 -6.97 15.56
C VAL A 144 2.20 -8.08 16.26
N PHE A 145 3.30 -8.52 15.63
CA PHE A 145 4.13 -9.60 16.15
C PHE A 145 5.54 -9.09 16.46
N ASP A 146 6.10 -9.54 17.57
CA ASP A 146 7.49 -9.29 17.94
C ASP A 146 8.43 -10.31 17.29
N ASP A 147 7.97 -11.54 17.06
CA ASP A 147 8.71 -12.58 16.35
C ASP A 147 7.75 -13.51 15.59
N VAL A 148 8.11 -13.84 14.36
CA VAL A 148 7.38 -14.82 13.54
C VAL A 148 8.38 -15.78 12.92
N ARG A 149 8.24 -17.07 13.25
CA ARG A 149 9.00 -18.16 12.64
C ARG A 149 8.02 -19.15 12.04
N PHE A 150 8.31 -19.60 10.84
CA PHE A 150 7.52 -20.65 10.21
C PHE A 150 8.42 -21.65 9.49
N LYS A 151 7.93 -22.85 9.33
CA LYS A 151 8.53 -23.92 8.58
C LYS A 151 7.49 -24.57 7.71
N ASN A 152 7.83 -24.82 6.46
CA ASN A 152 6.93 -25.46 5.50
C ASN A 152 7.76 -26.33 4.57
N ASP A 153 8.36 -27.36 5.14
CA ASP A 153 9.19 -28.35 4.46
C ASP A 153 8.41 -29.66 4.27
N MET A 154 8.93 -30.54 3.44
CA MET A 154 8.30 -31.87 3.17
C MET A 154 8.16 -32.72 4.44
N ASN A 155 9.04 -32.56 5.41
CA ASN A 155 9.13 -33.38 6.61
C ASN A 155 8.61 -32.68 7.87
N GLU A 156 8.32 -31.37 7.79
CA GLU A 156 7.88 -30.60 8.95
C GLU A 156 7.14 -29.34 8.52
N THR A 157 5.99 -29.09 9.14
CA THR A 157 5.22 -27.85 8.97
C THR A 157 4.83 -27.30 10.34
N GLY A 158 4.99 -26.01 10.53
CA GLY A 158 4.61 -25.36 11.77
C GLY A 158 4.93 -23.88 11.79
N PHE A 159 4.50 -23.21 12.86
CA PHE A 159 4.85 -21.82 13.10
C PHE A 159 5.02 -21.55 14.60
N LYS A 160 5.78 -20.51 14.92
CA LYS A 160 5.90 -19.91 16.25
C LYS A 160 5.75 -18.42 16.11
N ILE A 161 4.85 -17.85 16.88
CA ILE A 161 4.58 -16.41 16.92
C ILE A 161 4.78 -15.94 18.36
N ASP A 162 5.45 -14.81 18.53
CA ASP A 162 5.51 -14.08 19.79
C ASP A 162 4.94 -12.67 19.60
N SER A 163 4.22 -12.19 20.60
CA SER A 163 3.67 -10.84 20.68
C SER A 163 3.53 -10.44 22.13
N LYS A 164 3.97 -9.22 22.46
CA LYS A 164 3.75 -8.68 23.81
C LYS A 164 2.28 -8.62 24.22
N GLU A 165 1.37 -8.59 23.26
CA GLU A 165 -0.09 -8.63 23.49
C GLU A 165 -0.66 -10.05 23.51
N GLY A 166 0.14 -11.08 23.26
CA GLY A 166 -0.30 -12.47 23.29
C GLY A 166 -0.74 -12.90 24.69
N PRO A 167 -1.85 -13.65 24.85
CA PRO A 167 -2.35 -14.11 26.16
C PRO A 167 -1.34 -14.98 26.91
N TYR A 168 -0.48 -15.70 26.20
CA TYR A 168 0.62 -16.50 26.75
C TYR A 168 1.74 -15.65 27.37
N ASN A 169 1.74 -14.33 27.16
CA ASN A 169 2.66 -13.38 27.78
C ASN A 169 2.07 -12.64 28.99
N SER A 170 0.88 -13.03 29.46
CA SER A 170 0.33 -12.55 30.72
C SER A 170 1.32 -12.90 31.87
N GLY A 171 1.69 -11.90 32.66
CA GLY A 171 2.65 -12.05 33.75
C GLY A 171 4.14 -12.02 33.35
N ARG A 172 4.45 -11.92 32.05
CA ARG A 172 5.85 -11.72 31.60
C ARG A 172 6.35 -10.33 32.01
N GLU A 173 7.61 -10.27 32.44
CA GLU A 173 8.30 -9.01 32.68
C GLU A 173 9.00 -8.53 31.39
N TYR A 174 8.90 -7.24 31.12
CA TYR A 174 9.56 -6.51 30.05
C TYR A 174 10.47 -5.43 30.63
N GLU A 175 11.28 -4.77 29.82
CA GLU A 175 12.18 -3.69 30.25
C GLU A 175 11.45 -2.61 31.08
N ASN A 176 10.20 -2.31 30.72
CA ASN A 176 9.36 -1.33 31.41
C ASN A 176 8.38 -1.97 32.43
N GLY A 177 8.64 -3.20 32.85
CA GLY A 177 7.84 -3.93 33.83
C GLY A 177 6.77 -4.84 33.23
N ASN A 178 5.95 -5.38 34.09
CA ASN A 178 4.84 -6.26 33.71
C ASN A 178 3.66 -5.46 33.17
N MET A 179 3.17 -5.83 32.01
CA MET A 179 2.01 -5.19 31.35
C MET A 179 0.65 -5.75 31.81
N GLY A 180 0.67 -6.68 32.76
CA GLY A 180 -0.54 -7.30 33.32
C GLY A 180 -1.18 -8.34 32.42
N HIS A 181 -2.47 -8.55 32.62
CA HIS A 181 -3.25 -9.52 31.86
C HIS A 181 -3.35 -9.14 30.38
N ARG A 182 -3.12 -10.13 29.52
CA ARG A 182 -3.35 -10.02 28.08
C ARG A 182 -4.66 -10.70 27.69
N PRO A 183 -5.51 -10.05 26.89
CA PRO A 183 -6.80 -10.63 26.50
C PRO A 183 -6.60 -11.89 25.64
N GLY A 184 -7.49 -12.85 25.84
CA GLY A 184 -7.56 -14.04 25.00
C GLY A 184 -8.23 -13.77 23.65
N ILE A 185 -8.46 -14.85 22.90
CA ILE A 185 -9.13 -14.79 21.58
C ILE A 185 -10.48 -14.07 21.72
N LYS A 186 -10.71 -13.08 20.86
CA LYS A 186 -11.89 -12.19 20.85
C LYS A 186 -12.12 -11.38 22.14
N GLY A 187 -11.13 -11.32 23.03
CA GLY A 187 -11.21 -10.56 24.28
C GLY A 187 -10.65 -9.14 24.22
N GLY A 188 -10.14 -8.70 23.08
CA GLY A 188 -9.41 -7.44 22.93
C GLY A 188 -10.20 -6.28 22.32
N TYR A 189 -11.54 -6.32 22.33
CA TYR A 189 -12.34 -5.24 21.77
C TYR A 189 -12.45 -4.07 22.74
N PHE A 190 -11.92 -2.90 22.35
CA PHE A 190 -11.99 -1.63 23.09
C PHE A 190 -11.34 -1.57 24.47
N PRO A 191 -10.31 -2.34 24.82
CA PRO A 191 -9.64 -2.11 26.09
C PRO A 191 -8.93 -0.77 26.11
N VAL A 192 -8.73 -0.24 27.30
CA VAL A 192 -7.86 0.92 27.51
C VAL A 192 -6.42 0.47 27.81
N PRO A 193 -5.40 1.33 27.64
CA PRO A 193 -4.07 1.04 28.15
C PRO A 193 -4.08 0.71 29.67
N PRO A 194 -3.20 -0.18 30.15
CA PRO A 194 -2.08 -0.83 29.44
C PRO A 194 -2.46 -2.11 28.68
N VAL A 195 -3.72 -2.55 28.73
CA VAL A 195 -4.17 -3.73 27.98
C VAL A 195 -4.02 -3.47 26.47
N ASP A 196 -4.50 -2.33 26.00
CA ASP A 196 -4.14 -1.79 24.69
C ASP A 196 -2.74 -1.19 24.75
N SER A 197 -1.74 -1.93 24.32
CA SER A 197 -0.35 -1.46 24.30
C SER A 197 0.04 -0.75 23.00
N GLU A 198 -0.85 -0.68 22.01
CA GLU A 198 -0.55 -0.17 20.66
C GLU A 198 -1.33 1.12 20.30
N GLN A 199 -1.93 1.78 21.30
CA GLN A 199 -2.70 3.01 21.06
C GLN A 199 -1.87 4.09 20.35
N ASP A 200 -0.65 4.33 20.82
CA ASP A 200 0.21 5.39 20.25
C ASP A 200 0.64 5.06 18.82
N MET A 201 0.99 3.80 18.53
CA MET A 201 1.32 3.35 17.19
C MET A 201 0.16 3.62 16.21
N ARG A 202 -1.07 3.26 16.59
CA ARG A 202 -2.25 3.53 15.74
C ARG A 202 -2.54 5.02 15.60
N SER A 203 -2.28 5.80 16.64
CA SER A 203 -2.41 7.26 16.58
C SER A 203 -1.40 7.88 15.59
N GLU A 204 -0.17 7.37 15.55
CA GLU A 204 0.83 7.78 14.56
C GLU A 204 0.42 7.42 13.14
N TYR A 205 -0.18 6.25 12.92
CA TYR A 205 -0.75 5.89 11.62
C TYR A 205 -1.82 6.89 11.15
N LEU A 206 -2.75 7.24 12.04
CA LEU A 206 -3.76 8.23 11.70
C LEU A 206 -3.16 9.60 11.41
N LYS A 207 -2.13 9.99 12.17
CA LYS A 207 -1.43 11.25 11.92
C LYS A 207 -0.75 11.22 10.55
N ALA A 208 0.01 10.19 10.23
CA ALA A 208 0.67 10.03 8.94
C ALA A 208 -0.33 10.07 7.78
N MET A 209 -1.45 9.35 7.89
CA MET A 209 -2.51 9.37 6.87
C MET A 209 -3.11 10.77 6.69
N LYS A 210 -3.37 11.51 7.78
CA LYS A 210 -3.87 12.90 7.69
C LYS A 210 -2.86 13.81 6.99
N ASP A 211 -1.58 13.67 7.33
CA ASP A 211 -0.51 14.47 6.72
C ASP A 211 -0.37 14.16 5.21
N MET A 212 -0.69 12.93 4.79
CA MET A 212 -0.82 12.53 3.39
C MET A 212 -2.14 12.97 2.72
N GLY A 213 -3.01 13.70 3.43
CA GLY A 213 -4.30 14.16 2.90
C GLY A 213 -5.39 13.09 2.86
N ILE A 214 -5.22 11.96 3.57
CA ILE A 214 -6.24 10.93 3.70
C ILE A 214 -7.17 11.29 4.84
N LYS A 215 -8.47 11.27 4.58
CA LYS A 215 -9.47 11.44 5.63
C LYS A 215 -9.52 10.17 6.48
N VAL A 216 -9.28 10.32 7.76
CA VAL A 216 -9.36 9.24 8.76
C VAL A 216 -10.37 9.61 9.83
N GLU A 217 -10.97 8.64 10.48
CA GLU A 217 -12.01 8.88 11.47
C GLU A 217 -11.60 8.41 12.87
N LYS A 218 -11.21 7.15 13.02
CA LYS A 218 -10.95 6.52 14.32
C LYS A 218 -10.03 5.32 14.21
N HIS A 219 -9.49 4.92 15.33
CA HIS A 219 -8.82 3.65 15.52
C HIS A 219 -9.18 3.04 16.87
N HIS A 220 -8.99 1.76 17.02
CA HIS A 220 -9.13 1.04 18.29
C HIS A 220 -8.39 -0.30 18.25
N HIS A 221 -8.21 -0.90 19.41
CA HIS A 221 -7.76 -2.27 19.58
C HIS A 221 -8.88 -3.25 19.27
#